data_7a55e2a94341ea55e93df603139eb463
#
_entry.id   7a55e2a94341ea55e93df603139eb463
#
_cell.length_a   1.000
_cell.length_b   1.000
_cell.length_c   1.000
_cell.angle_alpha   90.00
_cell.angle_beta   90.00
_cell.angle_gamma   90.00
#
_symmetry.space_group_name_H-M   'P 1'
#
loop_
_entity.id
_entity.type
_entity.pdbx_description
1 polymer ?
#
loop_
_entity_poly.entity_id
_entity_poly.type
_entity_poly.pdbx_seq_one_letter_code
_entity_poly.pdbx_strand_id
1 'polypeptide(L)'
;LQTKSDPCDGWEIERVLERAADALRLPPWDAEVSKLSGGERRRVALCRLLLSKPDMLLLDEPTNHLDAESVGWLERFLQDYSGTVVAITHDRYFLDNAAGWILELDRGHGIPYEGNYTNWLETKEQRLESEAKKEAAHERTIKSELEWVRANPKGRQSKSKARIARFEELNSQDFQKRNETSELYIPPGNRLGDKVIEVKDLCKGFTDKSLIDKLSLSVPKGSIVGIIGGNGAGKTTFLRML
;
A
#
# COMPACT_ATOMS: atom_id res chain seq x y z
N LEU A 1 -34.85 20.17 3.55
CA LEU A 1 -33.89 19.36 4.33
C LEU A 1 -33.98 19.57 5.86
N GLN A 2 -35.01 20.22 6.37
CA GLN A 2 -35.17 20.54 7.81
C GLN A 2 -36.25 19.74 8.55
N THR A 3 -36.70 18.60 8.04
CA THR A 3 -37.86 17.91 8.58
C THR A 3 -37.62 16.47 9.09
N LYS A 4 -36.41 16.15 9.55
CA LYS A 4 -36.11 14.87 10.24
C LYS A 4 -34.99 15.01 11.27
N SER A 5 -35.07 15.91 12.20
CA SER A 5 -34.25 15.84 13.40
C SER A 5 -35.15 15.84 14.62
N ASP A 6 -35.39 14.65 15.17
CA ASP A 6 -35.83 14.51 16.54
C ASP A 6 -34.78 15.14 17.48
N PRO A 7 -35.18 15.86 18.55
CA PRO A 7 -34.23 16.52 19.43
C PRO A 7 -33.20 15.60 20.09
N CYS A 8 -33.45 14.31 20.16
CA CYS A 8 -32.53 13.30 20.70
C CYS A 8 -31.42 12.89 19.73
N ASP A 9 -31.66 12.90 18.43
CA ASP A 9 -30.66 12.54 17.41
C ASP A 9 -29.62 13.64 17.13
N GLY A 10 -29.96 14.91 17.38
CA GLY A 10 -29.09 16.05 17.14
C GLY A 10 -27.77 16.00 17.94
N TRP A 11 -27.86 15.65 19.22
CA TRP A 11 -26.70 15.52 20.11
C TRP A 11 -25.79 14.35 19.76
N GLU A 12 -26.37 13.28 19.24
CA GLU A 12 -25.61 12.11 18.84
C GLU A 12 -24.84 12.35 17.53
N ILE A 13 -25.46 13.05 16.60
CA ILE A 13 -24.82 13.46 15.34
C ILE A 13 -23.67 14.43 15.62
N GLU A 14 -23.85 15.43 16.50
CA GLU A 14 -22.82 16.40 16.85
C GLU A 14 -21.61 15.70 17.50
N ARG A 15 -21.83 14.80 18.42
CA ARG A 15 -20.77 13.98 19.04
C ARG A 15 -20.00 13.11 18.06
N VAL A 16 -20.71 12.50 17.11
CA VAL A 16 -20.06 11.67 16.07
C VAL A 16 -19.23 12.53 15.14
N LEU A 17 -19.74 13.70 14.78
CA LEU A 17 -19.04 14.68 13.95
C LEU A 17 -17.77 15.20 14.63
N GLU A 18 -17.86 15.60 15.91
CA GLU A 18 -16.71 16.06 16.70
C GLU A 18 -15.64 14.96 16.80
N ARG A 19 -16.02 13.73 17.14
CA ARG A 19 -15.07 12.61 17.23
C ARG A 19 -14.37 12.33 15.89
N ALA A 20 -15.10 12.36 14.79
CA ALA A 20 -14.53 12.16 13.47
C ALA A 20 -13.61 13.32 13.06
N ALA A 21 -14.00 14.55 13.42
CA ALA A 21 -13.19 15.74 13.16
C ALA A 21 -11.88 15.72 13.95
N ASP A 22 -11.92 15.36 15.22
CA ASP A 22 -10.73 15.24 16.07
C ASP A 22 -9.83 14.11 15.57
N ALA A 23 -10.40 12.93 15.31
CA ALA A 23 -9.65 11.75 14.85
C ALA A 23 -8.95 11.99 13.50
N LEU A 24 -9.60 12.67 12.57
CA LEU A 24 -9.02 13.04 11.27
C LEU A 24 -8.26 14.36 11.30
N ARG A 25 -8.18 15.01 12.47
CA ARG A 25 -7.51 16.32 12.64
C ARG A 25 -7.95 17.32 11.60
N LEU A 26 -9.25 17.54 11.51
CA LEU A 26 -9.83 18.49 10.57
C LEU A 26 -9.42 19.93 10.94
N PRO A 27 -9.41 20.84 9.96
CA PRO A 27 -9.20 22.24 10.22
C PRO A 27 -10.36 22.82 11.07
N PRO A 28 -10.19 24.01 11.66
CA PRO A 28 -11.26 24.69 12.39
C PRO A 28 -12.53 24.81 11.57
N TRP A 29 -13.70 24.77 12.22
CA TRP A 29 -15.01 24.76 11.57
C TRP A 29 -15.32 26.02 10.75
N ASP A 30 -14.68 27.14 11.08
CA ASP A 30 -14.78 28.42 10.39
C ASP A 30 -13.78 28.58 9.23
N ALA A 31 -12.94 27.57 9.00
CA ALA A 31 -11.92 27.64 7.95
C ALA A 31 -12.54 27.61 6.56
N GLU A 32 -12.15 28.55 5.70
CA GLU A 32 -12.56 28.58 4.31
C GLU A 32 -11.94 27.42 3.52
N VAL A 33 -12.78 26.58 2.90
CA VAL A 33 -12.35 25.42 2.12
C VAL A 33 -11.36 25.77 1.00
N SER A 34 -11.49 26.98 0.42
CA SER A 34 -10.60 27.50 -0.62
C SER A 34 -9.15 27.66 -0.15
N LYS A 35 -8.94 27.96 1.14
CA LYS A 35 -7.64 28.20 1.76
C LYS A 35 -6.99 26.94 2.34
N LEU A 36 -7.70 25.82 2.37
CA LEU A 36 -7.20 24.56 2.89
C LEU A 36 -6.13 23.97 1.97
N SER A 37 -5.13 23.35 2.59
CA SER A 37 -4.15 22.51 1.89
C SER A 37 -4.83 21.31 1.21
N GLY A 38 -4.15 20.70 0.22
CA GLY A 38 -4.67 19.51 -0.45
C GLY A 38 -4.96 18.34 0.51
N GLY A 39 -4.12 18.16 1.53
CA GLY A 39 -4.30 17.12 2.55
C GLY A 39 -5.50 17.41 3.47
N GLU A 40 -5.67 18.65 3.89
CA GLU A 40 -6.84 19.06 4.70
C GLU A 40 -8.15 18.88 3.92
N ARG A 41 -8.19 19.32 2.66
CA ARG A 41 -9.36 19.09 1.81
C ARG A 41 -9.71 17.62 1.66
N ARG A 42 -8.72 16.75 1.49
CA ARG A 42 -8.93 15.29 1.42
C ARG A 42 -9.49 14.73 2.72
N ARG A 43 -8.96 15.14 3.87
CA ARG A 43 -9.48 14.70 5.18
C ARG A 43 -10.92 15.15 5.42
N VAL A 44 -11.26 16.40 5.07
CA VAL A 44 -12.63 16.90 5.14
C VAL A 44 -13.56 16.12 4.22
N ALA A 45 -13.15 15.85 2.98
CA ALA A 45 -13.93 15.07 2.04
C ALA A 45 -14.13 13.62 2.53
N LEU A 46 -13.09 12.99 3.06
CA LEU A 46 -13.17 11.65 3.65
C LEU A 46 -14.13 11.63 4.84
N CYS A 47 -14.01 12.56 5.78
CA CYS A 47 -14.91 12.67 6.91
C CYS A 47 -16.37 12.81 6.45
N ARG A 48 -16.65 13.70 5.53
CA ARG A 48 -17.99 13.88 4.96
C ARG A 48 -18.53 12.59 4.33
N LEU A 49 -17.69 11.87 3.58
CA LEU A 49 -18.07 10.62 2.93
C LEU A 49 -18.41 9.54 3.96
N LEU A 50 -17.57 9.36 4.98
CA LEU A 50 -17.77 8.36 6.03
C LEU A 50 -19.04 8.63 6.84
N LEU A 51 -19.30 9.90 7.19
CA LEU A 51 -20.47 10.29 7.97
C LEU A 51 -21.77 10.24 7.16
N SER A 52 -21.73 10.26 5.83
CA SER A 52 -22.92 10.09 4.97
C SER A 52 -23.44 8.65 4.95
N LYS A 53 -22.66 7.68 5.45
CA LYS A 53 -22.99 6.24 5.58
C LYS A 53 -23.67 5.66 4.33
N PRO A 54 -23.07 5.75 3.13
CA PRO A 54 -23.64 5.14 1.93
C PRO A 54 -23.58 3.60 2.03
N ASP A 55 -24.40 2.89 1.28
CA ASP A 55 -24.38 1.42 1.24
C ASP A 55 -23.06 0.86 0.71
N MET A 56 -22.34 1.64 -0.09
CA MET A 56 -21.02 1.26 -0.63
C MET A 56 -20.03 2.43 -0.57
N LEU A 57 -18.84 2.16 -0.06
CA LEU A 57 -17.69 3.05 -0.05
C LEU A 57 -16.65 2.59 -1.07
N LEU A 58 -16.21 3.50 -1.95
CA LEU A 58 -15.08 3.30 -2.83
C LEU A 58 -13.97 4.25 -2.41
N LEU A 59 -12.86 3.72 -1.90
CA LEU A 59 -11.76 4.49 -1.34
C LEU A 59 -10.48 4.25 -2.14
N ASP A 60 -9.88 5.32 -2.62
CA ASP A 60 -8.59 5.30 -3.31
C ASP A 60 -7.52 5.95 -2.42
N GLU A 61 -6.56 5.13 -1.97
CA GLU A 61 -5.48 5.51 -1.06
C GLU A 61 -5.97 6.31 0.17
N PRO A 62 -6.90 5.76 0.98
CA PRO A 62 -7.53 6.50 2.07
C PRO A 62 -6.57 6.84 3.21
N THR A 63 -5.47 6.11 3.35
CA THR A 63 -4.44 6.34 4.39
C THR A 63 -3.47 7.45 4.03
N ASN A 64 -3.42 7.89 2.77
CA ASN A 64 -2.53 8.96 2.34
C ASN A 64 -2.85 10.27 3.07
N HIS A 65 -1.81 10.93 3.56
CA HIS A 65 -1.87 12.18 4.34
C HIS A 65 -2.53 12.06 5.72
N LEU A 66 -2.82 10.86 6.18
CA LEU A 66 -3.21 10.60 7.56
C LEU A 66 -1.96 10.33 8.43
N ASP A 67 -2.05 10.65 9.69
CA ASP A 67 -1.07 10.18 10.68
C ASP A 67 -1.52 8.83 11.27
N ALA A 68 -0.64 8.18 12.03
CA ALA A 68 -0.90 6.84 12.56
C ALA A 68 -2.17 6.74 13.43
N GLU A 69 -2.48 7.81 14.19
CA GLU A 69 -3.69 7.85 15.02
C GLU A 69 -4.96 7.91 14.17
N SER A 70 -4.94 8.75 13.12
CA SER A 70 -6.04 8.88 12.17
C SER A 70 -6.26 7.59 11.36
N VAL A 71 -5.16 6.91 10.97
CA VAL A 71 -5.25 5.59 10.29
C VAL A 71 -5.88 4.57 11.23
N GLY A 72 -5.43 4.44 12.47
CA GLY A 72 -5.99 3.51 13.44
C GLY A 72 -7.46 3.80 13.81
N TRP A 73 -7.89 5.06 13.73
CA TRP A 73 -9.31 5.40 13.85
C TRP A 73 -10.10 4.96 12.62
N LEU A 74 -9.56 5.21 11.41
CA LEU A 74 -10.20 4.80 10.15
C LEU A 74 -10.37 3.28 10.07
N GLU A 75 -9.36 2.51 10.44
CA GLU A 75 -9.42 1.04 10.49
C GLU A 75 -10.60 0.58 11.35
N ARG A 76 -10.71 1.08 12.58
CA ARG A 76 -11.82 0.74 13.49
C ARG A 76 -13.17 1.16 12.94
N PHE A 77 -13.25 2.36 12.35
CA PHE A 77 -14.48 2.83 11.74
C PHE A 77 -14.95 1.93 10.60
N LEU A 78 -14.02 1.46 9.76
CA LEU A 78 -14.34 0.57 8.63
C LEU A 78 -14.67 -0.86 9.07
N GLN A 79 -14.08 -1.36 10.16
CA GLN A 79 -14.45 -2.66 10.75
C GLN A 79 -15.91 -2.67 11.21
N ASP A 80 -16.37 -1.57 11.80
CA ASP A 80 -17.75 -1.41 12.31
C ASP A 80 -18.74 -0.93 11.23
N TYR A 81 -18.25 -0.73 9.98
CA TYR A 81 -19.07 -0.19 8.91
C TYR A 81 -20.08 -1.22 8.41
N SER A 82 -21.37 -0.84 8.39
CA SER A 82 -22.45 -1.74 8.00
C SER A 82 -22.60 -1.98 6.49
N GLY A 83 -22.02 -1.10 5.67
CA GLY A 83 -22.05 -1.18 4.21
C GLY A 83 -20.85 -1.93 3.62
N THR A 84 -20.81 -2.02 2.31
CA THR A 84 -19.68 -2.61 1.58
C THR A 84 -18.56 -1.58 1.40
N VAL A 85 -17.32 -1.98 1.66
CA VAL A 85 -16.13 -1.14 1.45
C VAL A 85 -15.22 -1.79 0.43
N VAL A 86 -14.83 -1.02 -0.59
CA VAL A 86 -13.78 -1.38 -1.54
C VAL A 86 -12.69 -0.33 -1.43
N ALA A 87 -11.50 -0.73 -1.00
CA ALA A 87 -10.36 0.16 -0.84
C ALA A 87 -9.19 -0.27 -1.70
N ILE A 88 -8.56 0.69 -2.36
CA ILE A 88 -7.28 0.52 -3.06
C ILE A 88 -6.23 1.19 -2.18
N THR A 89 -5.20 0.47 -1.77
CA THR A 89 -4.12 1.03 -0.96
C THR A 89 -2.84 0.20 -1.05
N HIS A 90 -1.71 0.85 -0.79
CA HIS A 90 -0.40 0.22 -0.62
C HIS A 90 -0.02 0.01 0.85
N ASP A 91 -0.87 0.42 1.78
CA ASP A 91 -0.66 0.26 3.22
C ASP A 91 -1.00 -1.16 3.67
N ARG A 92 0.04 -1.95 3.91
CA ARG A 92 -0.08 -3.36 4.30
C ARG A 92 -0.74 -3.54 5.66
N TYR A 93 -0.45 -2.64 6.60
CA TYR A 93 -1.01 -2.70 7.95
C TYR A 93 -2.51 -2.39 7.92
N PHE A 94 -2.89 -1.39 7.14
CA PHE A 94 -4.30 -1.08 6.92
C PHE A 94 -5.05 -2.25 6.29
N LEU A 95 -4.49 -2.91 5.26
CA LEU A 95 -5.09 -4.09 4.64
C LEU A 95 -5.19 -5.27 5.61
N ASP A 96 -4.17 -5.46 6.45
CA ASP A 96 -4.15 -6.57 7.40
C ASP A 96 -5.20 -6.42 8.50
N ASN A 97 -5.45 -5.18 8.92
CA ASN A 97 -6.42 -4.85 9.97
C ASN A 97 -7.85 -4.69 9.46
N ALA A 98 -8.06 -4.07 8.30
CA ALA A 98 -9.39 -3.67 7.84
C ALA A 98 -10.00 -4.60 6.78
N ALA A 99 -9.18 -5.35 6.01
CA ALA A 99 -9.68 -6.14 4.90
C ALA A 99 -10.00 -7.57 5.30
N GLY A 100 -11.21 -8.04 4.98
CA GLY A 100 -11.61 -9.45 5.06
C GLY A 100 -11.43 -10.21 3.74
N TRP A 101 -11.24 -9.47 2.63
CA TRP A 101 -11.00 -9.99 1.29
C TRP A 101 -9.93 -9.17 0.59
N ILE A 102 -9.06 -9.83 -0.16
CA ILE A 102 -8.05 -9.18 -1.01
C ILE A 102 -8.33 -9.56 -2.47
N LEU A 103 -8.39 -8.57 -3.35
CA LEU A 103 -8.43 -8.78 -4.80
C LEU A 103 -7.06 -8.45 -5.38
N GLU A 104 -6.33 -9.47 -5.79
CA GLU A 104 -5.06 -9.28 -6.52
C GLU A 104 -5.35 -9.09 -8.02
N LEU A 105 -4.81 -8.03 -8.59
CA LEU A 105 -4.81 -7.82 -10.04
C LEU A 105 -3.44 -8.22 -10.59
N ASP A 106 -3.39 -9.35 -11.29
CA ASP A 106 -2.15 -9.87 -11.88
C ASP A 106 -2.37 -10.21 -13.34
N ARG A 107 -1.56 -9.66 -14.23
CA ARG A 107 -1.57 -9.93 -15.69
C ARG A 107 -2.96 -9.87 -16.35
N GLY A 108 -3.77 -8.89 -15.94
CA GLY A 108 -5.13 -8.70 -16.46
C GLY A 108 -6.20 -9.62 -15.84
N HIS A 109 -5.84 -10.44 -14.87
CA HIS A 109 -6.75 -11.30 -14.13
C HIS A 109 -6.97 -10.77 -12.72
N GLY A 110 -8.21 -10.83 -12.23
CA GLY A 110 -8.55 -10.56 -10.84
C GLY A 110 -8.61 -11.87 -10.06
N ILE A 111 -7.80 -12.01 -9.03
CA ILE A 111 -7.74 -13.21 -8.19
C ILE A 111 -8.21 -12.84 -6.78
N PRO A 112 -9.43 -13.29 -6.38
CA PRO A 112 -9.93 -13.01 -5.05
C PRO A 112 -9.32 -13.95 -4.01
N TYR A 113 -9.00 -13.40 -2.83
CA TYR A 113 -8.55 -14.15 -1.66
C TYR A 113 -9.42 -13.79 -0.46
N GLU A 114 -9.89 -14.79 0.25
CA GLU A 114 -10.55 -14.63 1.53
C GLU A 114 -9.51 -14.58 2.64
N GLY A 115 -9.53 -13.51 3.42
CA GLY A 115 -8.59 -13.28 4.51
C GLY A 115 -7.91 -11.91 4.43
N ASN A 116 -7.00 -11.68 5.36
CA ASN A 116 -6.22 -10.46 5.47
C ASN A 116 -4.97 -10.48 4.57
N TYR A 117 -4.19 -9.40 4.61
CA TYR A 117 -2.98 -9.26 3.79
C TYR A 117 -1.92 -10.33 4.09
N THR A 118 -1.72 -10.68 5.35
CA THR A 118 -0.76 -11.72 5.77
C THR A 118 -1.11 -13.08 5.17
N ASN A 119 -2.37 -13.51 5.26
CA ASN A 119 -2.83 -14.77 4.67
C ASN A 119 -2.71 -14.78 3.13
N TRP A 120 -3.01 -13.65 2.50
CA TRP A 120 -2.82 -13.48 1.06
C TRP A 120 -1.34 -13.65 0.67
N LEU A 121 -0.41 -13.05 1.42
CA LEU A 121 1.01 -13.11 1.13
C LEU A 121 1.54 -14.55 1.18
N GLU A 122 1.19 -15.30 2.23
CA GLU A 122 1.56 -16.71 2.37
C GLU A 122 1.01 -17.57 1.21
N THR A 123 -0.25 -17.37 0.85
CA THR A 123 -0.87 -18.09 -0.28
C THR A 123 -0.21 -17.73 -1.59
N LYS A 124 0.13 -16.46 -1.78
CA LYS A 124 0.86 -15.99 -2.95
C LYS A 124 2.24 -16.64 -3.06
N GLU A 125 3.01 -16.69 -2.00
CA GLU A 125 4.33 -17.32 -1.98
C GLU A 125 4.23 -18.80 -2.38
N GLN A 126 3.31 -19.56 -1.82
CA GLN A 126 3.07 -20.97 -2.17
C GLN A 126 2.69 -21.14 -3.65
N ARG A 127 1.81 -20.26 -4.17
CA ARG A 127 1.45 -20.26 -5.58
C ARG A 127 2.65 -20.03 -6.47
N LEU A 128 3.48 -19.04 -6.13
CA LEU A 128 4.67 -18.67 -6.87
C LEU A 128 5.72 -19.79 -6.89
N GLU A 129 5.93 -20.46 -5.78
CA GLU A 129 6.80 -21.64 -5.73
C GLU A 129 6.27 -22.79 -6.64
N SER A 130 4.95 -23.01 -6.61
CA SER A 130 4.33 -24.03 -7.45
C SER A 130 4.45 -23.67 -8.94
N GLU A 131 4.23 -22.42 -9.32
CA GLU A 131 4.40 -21.91 -10.68
C GLU A 131 5.84 -22.06 -11.14
N ALA A 132 6.82 -21.66 -10.34
CA ALA A 132 8.24 -21.78 -10.66
C ALA A 132 8.67 -23.25 -10.85
N LYS A 133 8.16 -24.16 -10.03
CA LYS A 133 8.42 -25.62 -10.19
C LYS A 133 7.83 -26.14 -11.50
N LYS A 134 6.62 -25.72 -11.88
CA LYS A 134 5.97 -26.10 -13.13
C LYS A 134 6.72 -25.54 -14.35
N GLU A 135 7.15 -24.28 -14.29
CA GLU A 135 7.91 -23.61 -15.35
C GLU A 135 9.27 -24.30 -15.55
N ALA A 136 10.01 -24.59 -14.48
CA ALA A 136 11.26 -25.31 -14.57
C ALA A 136 11.11 -26.75 -15.10
N ALA A 137 10.01 -27.44 -14.77
CA ALA A 137 9.70 -28.75 -15.34
C ALA A 137 9.35 -28.64 -16.85
N HIS A 138 8.60 -27.63 -17.22
CA HIS A 138 8.24 -27.35 -18.62
C HIS A 138 9.48 -27.04 -19.46
N GLU A 139 10.37 -26.16 -19.01
CA GLU A 139 11.63 -25.83 -19.67
C GLU A 139 12.51 -27.08 -19.88
N ARG A 140 12.63 -27.94 -18.86
CA ARG A 140 13.36 -29.21 -18.99
C ARG A 140 12.75 -30.11 -20.05
N THR A 141 11.42 -30.18 -20.11
CA THR A 141 10.71 -30.97 -21.11
C THR A 141 10.95 -30.42 -22.51
N ILE A 142 10.81 -29.10 -22.70
CA ILE A 142 11.08 -28.45 -24.01
C ILE A 142 12.54 -28.72 -24.44
N LYS A 143 13.50 -28.55 -23.51
CA LYS A 143 14.91 -28.76 -23.82
C LYS A 143 15.19 -30.19 -24.23
N SER A 144 14.62 -31.17 -23.55
CA SER A 144 14.78 -32.59 -23.90
C SER A 144 14.16 -32.95 -25.27
N GLU A 145 12.97 -32.38 -25.58
CA GLU A 145 12.30 -32.56 -26.86
C GLU A 145 13.06 -31.85 -28.00
N LEU A 146 13.63 -30.69 -27.72
CA LEU A 146 14.48 -29.95 -28.67
C LEU A 146 15.75 -30.75 -29.03
N GLU A 147 16.42 -31.33 -28.04
CA GLU A 147 17.60 -32.19 -28.23
C GLU A 147 17.23 -33.42 -29.08
N TRP A 148 16.09 -34.04 -28.80
CA TRP A 148 15.61 -35.18 -29.57
C TRP A 148 15.30 -34.79 -31.05
N VAL A 149 14.66 -33.65 -31.28
CA VAL A 149 14.38 -33.12 -32.63
C VAL A 149 15.67 -32.87 -33.41
N ARG A 150 16.73 -32.39 -32.73
CA ARG A 150 18.03 -32.13 -33.33
C ARG A 150 18.82 -33.39 -33.62
N ALA A 151 18.74 -34.41 -32.75
CA ALA A 151 19.53 -35.62 -32.84
C ALA A 151 19.06 -36.60 -33.92
N ASN A 152 17.81 -36.54 -34.44
CA ASN A 152 17.23 -37.50 -35.35
C ASN A 152 16.72 -36.89 -36.66
N PRO A 153 17.59 -36.46 -37.60
CA PRO A 153 17.16 -35.91 -38.90
C PRO A 153 16.59 -36.95 -39.87
N LYS A 154 16.86 -38.26 -39.67
CA LYS A 154 16.48 -39.34 -40.62
C LYS A 154 15.27 -40.20 -40.21
N GLY A 155 14.72 -40.03 -39.01
CA GLY A 155 13.61 -40.86 -38.49
C GLY A 155 12.20 -40.25 -38.69
N ARG A 156 11.96 -39.44 -39.71
CA ARG A 156 10.72 -38.70 -39.93
C ARG A 156 9.59 -39.57 -40.53
N GLN A 157 9.31 -40.73 -40.01
CA GLN A 157 8.11 -41.46 -40.37
C GLN A 157 7.03 -41.33 -39.28
N SER A 158 5.78 -41.50 -39.65
CA SER A 158 4.50 -41.16 -39.01
C SER A 158 4.44 -40.96 -37.43
N LYS A 159 5.25 -41.69 -36.68
CA LYS A 159 5.36 -41.50 -35.20
C LYS A 159 6.03 -40.21 -34.78
N SER A 160 6.79 -39.55 -35.65
CA SER A 160 7.46 -38.27 -35.36
C SER A 160 6.54 -37.05 -35.52
N LYS A 161 5.46 -37.14 -36.35
CA LYS A 161 4.53 -36.01 -36.52
C LYS A 161 3.77 -35.66 -35.26
N ALA A 162 3.31 -36.67 -34.51
CA ALA A 162 2.60 -36.45 -33.25
C ALA A 162 3.52 -35.82 -32.17
N ARG A 163 4.80 -36.18 -32.18
CA ARG A 163 5.78 -35.65 -31.21
C ARG A 163 6.22 -34.23 -31.59
N ILE A 164 6.33 -33.91 -32.87
CA ILE A 164 6.59 -32.55 -33.35
C ILE A 164 5.40 -31.64 -33.05
N ALA A 165 4.16 -32.10 -33.33
CA ALA A 165 2.95 -31.35 -32.99
C ALA A 165 2.86 -31.07 -31.47
N ARG A 166 3.22 -32.06 -30.62
CA ARG A 166 3.29 -31.89 -29.18
C ARG A 166 4.38 -30.88 -28.74
N PHE A 167 5.53 -30.88 -29.41
CA PHE A 167 6.58 -29.90 -29.18
C PHE A 167 6.12 -28.48 -29.56
N GLU A 168 5.46 -28.33 -30.73
CA GLU A 168 4.89 -27.07 -31.18
C GLU A 168 3.81 -26.56 -30.20
N GLU A 169 2.95 -27.47 -29.71
CA GLU A 169 1.96 -27.15 -28.68
C GLU A 169 2.62 -26.69 -27.35
N LEU A 170 3.63 -27.42 -26.87
CA LEU A 170 4.39 -27.03 -25.67
C LEU A 170 5.12 -25.70 -25.86
N ASN A 171 5.68 -25.46 -27.03
CA ASN A 171 6.40 -24.21 -27.33
C ASN A 171 5.46 -23.03 -27.57
N SER A 172 4.20 -23.27 -27.93
CA SER A 172 3.17 -22.24 -28.08
C SER A 172 2.50 -21.84 -26.76
N GLN A 173 2.68 -22.62 -25.71
CA GLN A 173 2.28 -22.24 -24.35
C GLN A 173 3.21 -21.14 -23.88
N ASP A 174 2.79 -19.92 -24.15
CA ASP A 174 3.50 -18.71 -23.73
C ASP A 174 3.36 -18.57 -22.21
N PHE A 175 4.33 -19.09 -21.47
CA PHE A 175 4.48 -18.71 -20.06
C PHE A 175 4.87 -17.24 -20.06
N GLN A 176 3.91 -16.36 -19.77
CA GLN A 176 4.17 -14.94 -19.62
C GLN A 176 5.28 -14.77 -18.59
N LYS A 177 6.49 -14.50 -19.09
CA LYS A 177 7.65 -14.26 -18.23
C LYS A 177 7.31 -13.20 -17.22
N ARG A 178 7.48 -13.55 -15.98
CA ARG A 178 7.34 -12.63 -14.87
C ARG A 178 8.34 -11.50 -15.06
N ASN A 179 7.91 -10.26 -14.89
CA ASN A 179 8.85 -9.17 -14.67
C ASN A 179 9.57 -9.50 -13.36
N GLU A 180 10.76 -10.07 -13.47
CA GLU A 180 11.63 -10.29 -12.32
C GLU A 180 11.77 -8.95 -11.61
N THR A 181 11.53 -8.96 -10.31
CA THR A 181 11.82 -7.81 -9.46
C THR A 181 13.31 -7.56 -9.61
N SER A 182 13.66 -6.58 -10.44
CA SER A 182 15.07 -6.18 -10.58
C SER A 182 15.51 -5.67 -9.22
N GLU A 183 16.45 -6.36 -8.58
CA GLU A 183 17.07 -5.87 -7.37
C GLU A 183 17.70 -4.52 -7.67
N LEU A 184 17.18 -3.48 -7.03
CA LEU A 184 17.75 -2.14 -7.14
C LEU A 184 19.06 -2.12 -6.35
N TYR A 185 20.19 -2.33 -7.03
CA TYR A 185 21.49 -2.16 -6.41
C TYR A 185 21.84 -0.68 -6.37
N ILE A 186 21.89 -0.14 -5.16
CA ILE A 186 22.41 1.22 -4.91
C ILE A 186 23.86 1.07 -4.43
N PRO A 187 24.84 1.46 -5.27
CA PRO A 187 26.24 1.35 -4.87
C PRO A 187 26.52 2.22 -3.63
N PRO A 188 27.33 1.74 -2.68
CA PRO A 188 27.68 2.54 -1.51
C PRO A 188 28.44 3.80 -1.97
N GLY A 189 28.00 4.95 -1.46
CA GLY A 189 28.67 6.22 -1.67
C GLY A 189 30.01 6.32 -0.92
N ASN A 190 30.61 7.51 -0.93
CA ASN A 190 31.85 7.77 -0.22
C ASN A 190 31.69 7.49 1.28
N ARG A 191 32.80 7.03 1.90
CA ARG A 191 32.81 6.67 3.30
C ARG A 191 32.54 7.90 4.17
N LEU A 192 31.42 7.89 4.90
CA LEU A 192 31.06 8.92 5.86
C LEU A 192 31.85 8.73 7.18
N GLY A 193 32.08 9.81 7.91
CA GLY A 193 32.67 9.77 9.24
C GLY A 193 31.79 9.05 10.27
N ASP A 194 32.27 8.86 11.49
CA ASP A 194 31.54 8.13 12.55
C ASP A 194 30.27 8.87 12.99
N LYS A 195 30.27 10.19 12.95
CA LYS A 195 29.10 11.06 13.18
C LYS A 195 28.68 11.68 11.86
N VAL A 196 27.50 11.36 11.38
CA VAL A 196 27.00 11.84 10.08
C VAL A 196 26.24 13.16 10.25
N ILE A 197 25.40 13.26 11.27
CA ILE A 197 24.64 14.44 11.58
C ILE A 197 24.74 14.68 13.09
N GLU A 198 25.08 15.90 13.49
CA GLU A 198 25.05 16.35 14.87
C GLU A 198 24.23 17.63 14.94
N VAL A 199 23.14 17.56 15.72
CA VAL A 199 22.23 18.67 15.96
C VAL A 199 22.35 19.04 17.43
N LYS A 200 22.57 20.33 17.73
CA LYS A 200 22.67 20.85 19.11
C LYS A 200 21.71 22.01 19.29
N ASP A 201 20.87 21.89 20.31
CA ASP A 201 19.94 22.94 20.78
C ASP A 201 19.15 23.60 19.62
N LEU A 202 18.73 22.77 18.64
CA LEU A 202 17.97 23.23 17.50
C LEU A 202 16.61 23.75 17.94
N CYS A 203 16.33 25.02 17.61
CA CYS A 203 15.05 25.64 17.84
C CYS A 203 14.45 26.09 16.49
N LYS A 204 13.18 25.80 16.27
CA LYS A 204 12.43 26.27 15.10
C LYS A 204 10.99 26.53 15.42
N GLY A 205 10.52 27.70 15.09
CA GLY A 205 9.12 28.10 15.20
C GLY A 205 8.70 28.91 13.97
N PHE A 206 7.42 29.11 13.84
CA PHE A 206 6.80 30.07 12.94
C PHE A 206 5.97 31.02 13.82
N THR A 207 5.62 32.18 13.33
CA THR A 207 5.11 33.38 14.00
C THR A 207 4.30 33.14 15.30
N ASP A 208 3.51 32.08 15.39
CA ASP A 208 2.63 31.81 16.53
C ASP A 208 2.81 30.41 17.15
N LYS A 209 3.72 29.58 16.61
CA LYS A 209 3.89 28.20 17.09
C LYS A 209 5.35 27.77 17.08
N SER A 210 5.89 27.43 18.29
CA SER A 210 7.15 26.70 18.38
C SER A 210 6.94 25.26 17.94
N LEU A 211 7.74 24.80 16.96
CA LEU A 211 7.68 23.43 16.45
C LEU A 211 8.75 22.54 17.08
N ILE A 212 9.94 23.10 17.28
CA ILE A 212 11.09 22.38 17.83
C ILE A 212 11.74 23.32 18.86
N ASP A 213 11.96 22.81 20.05
CA ASP A 213 12.61 23.53 21.14
C ASP A 213 13.77 22.71 21.67
N LYS A 214 14.99 23.27 21.56
CA LYS A 214 16.26 22.72 22.07
C LYS A 214 16.49 21.24 21.74
N LEU A 215 16.18 20.83 20.50
CA LEU A 215 16.42 19.47 20.05
C LEU A 215 17.92 19.22 19.87
N SER A 216 18.43 18.23 20.57
CA SER A 216 19.81 17.75 20.40
C SER A 216 19.78 16.27 19.99
N LEU A 217 20.43 15.93 18.87
CA LEU A 217 20.43 14.62 18.29
C LEU A 217 21.77 14.35 17.60
N SER A 218 22.29 13.15 17.75
CA SER A 218 23.46 12.68 17.00
C SER A 218 23.10 11.41 16.22
N VAL A 219 23.33 11.44 14.91
CA VAL A 219 23.07 10.31 14.00
C VAL A 219 24.41 9.68 13.62
N PRO A 220 24.71 8.48 14.11
CA PRO A 220 25.92 7.78 13.75
C PRO A 220 25.83 7.16 12.35
N LYS A 221 26.98 6.78 11.81
CA LYS A 221 27.10 6.11 10.52
C LYS A 221 26.31 4.79 10.50
N GLY A 222 25.58 4.54 9.41
CA GLY A 222 24.84 3.30 9.19
C GLY A 222 23.56 3.16 10.01
N SER A 223 23.16 4.20 10.76
CA SER A 223 21.90 4.20 11.50
C SER A 223 20.71 4.57 10.61
N ILE A 224 19.56 4.02 10.94
CA ILE A 224 18.27 4.41 10.38
C ILE A 224 17.48 5.10 11.49
N VAL A 225 17.08 6.35 11.26
CA VAL A 225 16.33 7.14 12.23
C VAL A 225 14.91 7.34 11.74
N GLY A 226 13.93 6.81 12.45
CA GLY A 226 12.51 7.03 12.21
C GLY A 226 12.02 8.30 12.93
N ILE A 227 11.38 9.21 12.20
CA ILE A 227 10.75 10.42 12.76
C ILE A 227 9.25 10.24 12.75
N ILE A 228 8.65 10.14 13.93
CA ILE A 228 7.21 9.95 14.13
C ILE A 228 6.58 11.17 14.78
N GLY A 229 5.30 11.34 14.62
CA GLY A 229 4.51 12.44 15.22
C GLY A 229 3.30 12.79 14.38
N GLY A 230 2.36 13.51 14.97
CA GLY A 230 1.14 13.95 14.32
C GLY A 230 1.36 14.90 13.13
N ASN A 231 0.31 15.10 12.35
CA ASN A 231 0.33 16.07 11.26
C ASN A 231 0.52 17.50 11.81
N GLY A 232 1.39 18.28 11.19
CA GLY A 232 1.76 19.64 11.68
C GLY A 232 2.78 19.66 12.81
N ALA A 233 3.31 18.51 13.29
CA ALA A 233 4.32 18.45 14.36
C ALA A 233 5.72 18.93 13.93
N GLY A 234 5.95 19.27 12.66
CA GLY A 234 7.23 19.78 12.19
C GLY A 234 8.18 18.76 11.57
N LYS A 235 7.75 17.51 11.28
CA LYS A 235 8.57 16.45 10.69
C LYS A 235 9.28 16.88 9.40
N THR A 236 8.52 17.39 8.45
CA THR A 236 9.06 17.88 7.18
C THR A 236 9.95 19.12 7.36
N THR A 237 9.60 19.98 8.32
CA THR A 237 10.40 21.17 8.64
C THR A 237 11.76 20.75 9.19
N PHE A 238 11.80 19.77 10.09
CA PHE A 238 13.04 19.21 10.61
C PHE A 238 13.91 18.61 9.51
N LEU A 239 13.32 17.76 8.64
CA LEU A 239 14.05 17.14 7.54
C LEU A 239 14.63 18.16 6.55
N ARG A 240 13.98 19.30 6.34
CA ARG A 240 14.47 20.37 5.47
C ARG A 240 15.61 21.20 6.10
N MET A 241 15.79 21.09 7.40
CA MET A 241 16.88 21.79 8.10
C MET A 241 18.16 20.96 8.21
N LEU A 242 18.06 19.64 8.04
CA LEU A 242 19.19 18.72 7.91
C LEU A 242 19.79 18.75 6.51
#